data_4b08e2cc196024221c72026db1561781
#
_entry.id   4b08e2cc196024221c72026db1561781
#
_cell.length_a   1.000
_cell.length_b   1.000
_cell.length_c   1.000
_cell.angle_alpha   90.00
_cell.angle_beta   90.00
_cell.angle_gamma   90.00
#
_symmetry.space_group_name_H-M   'P 1'
#
loop_
_entity.id
_entity.type
_entity.pdbx_description
1 polymer ?
#
loop_
_entity_poly.entity_id
_entity_poly.type
_entity_poly.pdbx_seq_one_letter_code
_entity_poly.pdbx_strand_id
1 'polypeptide(L)'
;LAYLPWLALLLCAGAASYVLAARCRLDCVPLALAYVLLAVGLAEIARLKPDLFVPQLRWACVGVAAWALVVLLWTRLRRMLDYPYVLGLTTTVILVLPLIFGVSIGGNKNWIAFGSFSMQPSEFGKILLIFFLAAYLADHLAVLTLPARRFLFLHLPPVRFIAPLVALWGLAVLMFVIARDLGSALLFFGMAVLMTYMGTG
;
A
#
# COMPACT_ATOMS: atom_id res chain seq x y z
N LEU A 1 -7.27 33.05 5.61
CA LEU A 1 -8.03 32.58 6.81
C LEU A 1 -8.81 31.25 6.55
N ALA A 2 -9.08 30.87 5.31
CA ALA A 2 -9.86 29.66 4.97
C ALA A 2 -9.16 28.33 5.34
N TYR A 3 -7.84 28.33 5.58
CA TYR A 3 -7.06 27.13 5.91
C TYR A 3 -6.96 26.87 7.43
N LEU A 4 -7.18 27.87 8.28
CA LEU A 4 -7.03 27.77 9.73
C LEU A 4 -7.88 26.65 10.35
N PRO A 5 -9.19 26.48 10.04
CA PRO A 5 -10.00 25.41 10.62
C PRO A 5 -9.51 24.04 10.23
N TRP A 6 -9.04 23.85 8.99
CA TRP A 6 -8.51 22.57 8.52
C TRP A 6 -7.15 22.23 9.13
N LEU A 7 -6.29 23.25 9.35
CA LEU A 7 -5.02 23.07 10.04
C LEU A 7 -5.24 22.67 11.50
N ALA A 8 -6.14 23.38 12.21
CA ALA A 8 -6.52 23.02 13.57
C ALA A 8 -7.09 21.60 13.65
N LEU A 9 -7.98 21.22 12.70
CA LEU A 9 -8.53 19.88 12.61
C LEU A 9 -7.43 18.83 12.39
N LEU A 10 -6.47 19.08 11.50
CA LEU A 10 -5.35 18.16 11.27
C LEU A 10 -4.47 18.00 12.51
N LEU A 11 -4.17 19.07 13.21
CA LEU A 11 -3.41 19.02 14.45
C LEU A 11 -4.14 18.24 15.55
N CYS A 12 -5.44 18.50 15.72
CA CYS A 12 -6.27 17.75 16.68
C CYS A 12 -6.37 16.26 16.29
N ALA A 13 -6.59 15.97 15.01
CA ALA A 13 -6.61 14.60 14.51
C ALA A 13 -5.26 13.90 14.68
N GLY A 14 -4.16 14.63 14.48
CA GLY A 14 -2.80 14.15 14.73
C GLY A 14 -2.58 13.78 16.18
N ALA A 15 -2.95 14.65 17.11
CA ALA A 15 -2.86 14.37 18.54
C ALA A 15 -3.74 13.16 18.93
N ALA A 16 -4.97 13.12 18.44
CA ALA A 16 -5.89 12.00 18.68
C ALA A 16 -5.34 10.67 18.13
N SER A 17 -4.74 10.69 16.94
CA SER A 17 -4.14 9.49 16.34
C SER A 17 -2.93 9.00 17.14
N TYR A 18 -2.12 9.91 17.66
CA TYR A 18 -1.00 9.57 18.55
C TYR A 18 -1.48 8.90 19.84
N VAL A 19 -2.50 9.48 20.48
CA VAL A 19 -3.13 8.89 21.68
C VAL A 19 -3.73 7.52 21.38
N LEU A 20 -4.38 7.36 20.21
CA LEU A 20 -4.94 6.08 19.77
C LEU A 20 -3.83 5.04 19.57
N ALA A 21 -2.74 5.40 18.89
CA ALA A 21 -1.59 4.52 18.70
C ALA A 21 -1.01 4.05 20.03
N ALA A 22 -0.80 4.97 20.96
CA ALA A 22 -0.27 4.68 22.30
C ALA A 22 -1.21 3.75 23.10
N ARG A 23 -2.53 3.98 23.03
CA ARG A 23 -3.52 3.10 23.69
C ARG A 23 -3.56 1.69 23.08
N CYS A 24 -3.39 1.60 21.79
CA CYS A 24 -3.34 0.33 21.07
C CYS A 24 -1.96 -0.34 21.14
N ARG A 25 -1.00 0.22 21.85
CA ARG A 25 0.40 -0.25 21.98
C ARG A 25 1.08 -0.41 20.62
N LEU A 26 0.76 0.46 19.67
CA LEU A 26 1.41 0.51 18.35
C LEU A 26 2.72 1.29 18.47
N ASP A 27 3.68 0.96 17.61
CA ASP A 27 4.87 1.77 17.46
C ASP A 27 4.49 3.14 16.87
N CYS A 28 4.82 4.20 17.61
CA CYS A 28 4.51 5.57 17.22
C CYS A 28 5.55 6.17 16.25
N VAL A 29 6.70 5.53 16.06
CA VAL A 29 7.77 6.05 15.18
C VAL A 29 7.32 6.18 13.73
N PRO A 30 6.70 5.16 13.08
CA PRO A 30 6.20 5.31 11.72
C PRO A 30 5.16 6.42 11.57
N LEU A 31 4.30 6.58 12.59
CA LEU A 31 3.27 7.63 12.59
C LEU A 31 3.92 9.02 12.69
N ALA A 32 4.90 9.20 13.56
CA ALA A 32 5.64 10.46 13.69
C ALA A 32 6.36 10.83 12.40
N LEU A 33 7.04 9.88 11.75
CA LEU A 33 7.69 10.08 10.45
C LEU A 33 6.68 10.48 9.37
N ALA A 34 5.51 9.84 9.34
CA ALA A 34 4.45 10.20 8.39
C ALA A 34 3.97 11.65 8.59
N TYR A 35 3.83 12.11 9.83
CA TYR A 35 3.46 13.52 10.11
C TYR A 35 4.57 14.51 9.74
N VAL A 36 5.84 14.16 9.95
CA VAL A 36 6.96 15.00 9.49
C VAL A 36 6.94 15.16 7.97
N LEU A 37 6.81 14.05 7.24
CA LEU A 37 6.72 14.06 5.77
C LEU A 37 5.49 14.83 5.28
N LEU A 38 4.35 14.67 5.95
CA LEU A 38 3.12 15.40 5.64
C LEU A 38 3.32 16.91 5.85
N ALA A 39 3.96 17.32 6.95
CA ALA A 39 4.22 18.73 7.22
C ALA A 39 5.16 19.35 6.18
N VAL A 40 6.23 18.66 5.79
CA VAL A 40 7.14 19.10 4.71
C VAL A 40 6.37 19.20 3.39
N GLY A 41 5.59 18.17 3.03
CA GLY A 41 4.78 18.16 1.80
C GLY A 41 3.78 19.31 1.75
N LEU A 42 3.07 19.58 2.85
CA LEU A 42 2.13 20.70 2.94
C LEU A 42 2.84 22.06 2.84
N ALA A 43 4.01 22.22 3.45
CA ALA A 43 4.81 23.43 3.33
C ALA A 43 5.24 23.71 1.89
N GLU A 44 5.69 22.67 1.17
CA GLU A 44 6.07 22.78 -0.24
C GLU A 44 4.87 23.10 -1.14
N ILE A 45 3.70 22.50 -0.90
CA ILE A 45 2.48 22.80 -1.63
C ILE A 45 2.04 24.24 -1.38
N ALA A 46 2.09 24.70 -0.13
CA ALA A 46 1.76 26.09 0.20
C ALA A 46 2.69 27.10 -0.51
N ARG A 47 3.95 26.74 -0.72
CA ARG A 47 4.96 27.55 -1.40
C ARG A 47 4.79 27.56 -2.93
N LEU A 48 4.60 26.36 -3.52
CA LEU A 48 4.64 26.20 -4.98
C LEU A 48 3.29 26.38 -5.65
N LYS A 49 2.20 25.90 -5.01
CA LYS A 49 0.82 25.93 -5.52
C LYS A 49 -0.18 26.18 -4.40
N PRO A 50 -0.32 27.43 -3.93
CA PRO A 50 -1.20 27.78 -2.81
C PRO A 50 -2.66 27.35 -3.01
N ASP A 51 -3.14 27.33 -4.26
CA ASP A 51 -4.51 26.93 -4.60
C ASP A 51 -4.82 25.46 -4.25
N LEU A 52 -3.79 24.61 -4.23
CA LEU A 52 -3.91 23.19 -3.87
C LEU A 52 -3.75 22.93 -2.36
N PHE A 53 -3.37 23.94 -1.58
CA PHE A 53 -3.09 23.74 -0.14
C PHE A 53 -4.33 23.30 0.64
N VAL A 54 -5.46 23.98 0.46
CA VAL A 54 -6.71 23.63 1.17
C VAL A 54 -7.26 22.26 0.74
N PRO A 55 -7.35 21.93 -0.56
CA PRO A 55 -7.69 20.57 -0.99
C PRO A 55 -6.79 19.50 -0.38
N GLN A 56 -5.47 19.71 -0.40
CA GLN A 56 -4.51 18.74 0.15
C GLN A 56 -4.66 18.57 1.67
N LEU A 57 -4.93 19.66 2.39
CA LEU A 57 -5.15 19.63 3.83
C LEU A 57 -6.42 18.83 4.19
N ARG A 58 -7.50 18.94 3.38
CA ARG A 58 -8.71 18.13 3.53
C ARG A 58 -8.40 16.64 3.32
N TRP A 59 -7.65 16.31 2.28
CA TRP A 59 -7.25 14.92 2.03
C TRP A 59 -6.35 14.36 3.14
N ALA A 60 -5.48 15.18 3.72
CA ALA A 60 -4.70 14.78 4.88
C ALA A 60 -5.59 14.43 6.08
N CYS A 61 -6.62 15.22 6.36
CA CYS A 61 -7.60 14.89 7.41
C CYS A 61 -8.34 13.58 7.12
N VAL A 62 -8.76 13.36 5.86
CA VAL A 62 -9.37 12.08 5.45
C VAL A 62 -8.42 10.91 5.64
N GLY A 63 -7.14 11.08 5.29
CA GLY A 63 -6.10 10.07 5.49
C GLY A 63 -5.91 9.68 6.95
N VAL A 64 -5.84 10.67 7.85
CA VAL A 64 -5.74 10.42 9.31
C VAL A 64 -6.98 9.71 9.83
N ALA A 65 -8.19 10.11 9.38
CA ALA A 65 -9.43 9.45 9.76
C ALA A 65 -9.48 7.99 9.25
N ALA A 66 -9.04 7.74 8.01
CA ALA A 66 -8.95 6.40 7.45
C ALA A 66 -7.94 5.53 8.22
N TRP A 67 -6.78 6.07 8.59
CA TRP A 67 -5.82 5.38 9.44
C TRP A 67 -6.42 5.01 10.79
N ALA A 68 -7.08 5.94 11.48
CA ALA A 68 -7.73 5.68 12.75
C ALA A 68 -8.80 4.60 12.63
N LEU A 69 -9.60 4.62 11.56
CA LEU A 69 -10.60 3.60 11.25
C LEU A 69 -9.97 2.21 11.09
N VAL A 70 -8.86 2.11 10.36
CA VAL A 70 -8.11 0.84 10.20
C VAL A 70 -7.63 0.32 11.55
N VAL A 71 -7.06 1.18 12.41
CA VAL A 71 -6.61 0.78 13.75
C VAL A 71 -7.78 0.27 14.60
N LEU A 72 -8.91 0.96 14.60
CA LEU A 72 -10.10 0.58 15.36
C LEU A 72 -10.75 -0.72 14.84
N LEU A 73 -10.72 -0.93 13.53
CA LEU A 73 -11.29 -2.12 12.88
C LEU A 73 -10.27 -3.26 12.72
N TRP A 74 -9.05 -3.10 13.22
CA TRP A 74 -7.96 -4.07 13.00
C TRP A 74 -8.36 -5.51 13.35
N THR A 75 -9.06 -5.71 14.45
CA THR A 75 -9.52 -7.05 14.86
C THR A 75 -10.47 -7.71 13.86
N ARG A 76 -11.18 -6.92 13.06
CA ARG A 76 -12.04 -7.42 11.98
C ARG A 76 -11.24 -7.59 10.69
N LEU A 77 -10.41 -6.61 10.34
CA LEU A 77 -9.61 -6.62 9.11
C LEU A 77 -8.58 -7.76 9.10
N ARG A 78 -7.97 -8.08 10.25
CA ARG A 78 -7.00 -9.17 10.32
C ARG A 78 -7.59 -10.54 9.93
N ARG A 79 -8.91 -10.74 10.01
CA ARG A 79 -9.55 -11.97 9.53
C ARG A 79 -9.42 -12.15 8.02
N MET A 80 -9.16 -11.07 7.27
CA MET A 80 -8.89 -11.18 5.84
C MET A 80 -7.58 -11.93 5.57
N LEU A 81 -6.65 -11.93 6.52
CA LEU A 81 -5.39 -12.67 6.43
C LEU A 81 -5.59 -14.19 6.46
N ASP A 82 -6.73 -14.67 6.96
CA ASP A 82 -7.09 -16.09 6.97
C ASP A 82 -7.40 -16.60 5.52
N TYR A 83 -7.51 -15.68 4.55
CA TYR A 83 -7.86 -16.00 3.17
C TYR A 83 -6.84 -15.47 2.17
N PRO A 84 -5.56 -15.93 2.17
CA PRO A 84 -4.50 -15.38 1.33
C PRO A 84 -4.82 -15.44 -0.17
N TYR A 85 -5.43 -16.51 -0.66
CA TYR A 85 -5.79 -16.63 -2.08
C TYR A 85 -6.86 -15.63 -2.52
N VAL A 86 -7.81 -15.29 -1.64
CA VAL A 86 -8.82 -14.24 -1.92
C VAL A 86 -8.14 -12.88 -1.98
N LEU A 87 -7.19 -12.60 -1.09
CA LEU A 87 -6.39 -11.38 -1.13
C LEU A 87 -5.58 -11.28 -2.43
N GLY A 88 -4.93 -12.37 -2.85
CA GLY A 88 -4.20 -12.44 -4.11
C GLY A 88 -5.09 -12.20 -5.33
N LEU A 89 -6.26 -12.84 -5.37
CA LEU A 89 -7.23 -12.65 -6.44
C LEU A 89 -7.74 -11.20 -6.49
N THR A 90 -8.09 -10.63 -5.32
CA THR A 90 -8.57 -9.25 -5.22
C THR A 90 -7.48 -8.26 -5.66
N THR A 91 -6.22 -8.50 -5.24
CA THR A 91 -5.07 -7.71 -5.71
C THR A 91 -4.95 -7.73 -7.23
N THR A 92 -5.03 -8.92 -7.82
CA THR A 92 -5.00 -9.14 -9.27
C THR A 92 -6.10 -8.34 -9.98
N VAL A 93 -7.34 -8.47 -9.51
CA VAL A 93 -8.49 -7.75 -10.10
C VAL A 93 -8.27 -6.25 -10.04
N ILE A 94 -7.86 -5.71 -8.88
CA ILE A 94 -7.64 -4.27 -8.70
C ILE A 94 -6.51 -3.75 -9.60
N LEU A 95 -5.44 -4.52 -9.81
CA LEU A 95 -4.34 -4.13 -10.68
C LEU A 95 -4.71 -4.17 -12.16
N VAL A 96 -5.63 -5.05 -12.56
CA VAL A 96 -6.10 -5.17 -13.94
C VAL A 96 -7.15 -4.11 -14.29
N LEU A 97 -7.91 -3.61 -13.31
CA LEU A 97 -8.98 -2.61 -13.53
C LEU A 97 -8.56 -1.40 -14.40
N PRO A 98 -7.38 -0.77 -14.19
CA PRO A 98 -6.98 0.37 -15.00
C PRO A 98 -6.73 0.03 -16.47
N LEU A 99 -6.43 -1.21 -16.82
CA LEU A 99 -6.26 -1.59 -18.22
C LEU A 99 -7.58 -1.51 -19.00
N ILE A 100 -8.69 -1.82 -18.31
CA ILE A 100 -10.04 -1.85 -18.90
C ILE A 100 -10.67 -0.46 -18.82
N PHE A 101 -10.68 0.15 -17.63
CA PHE A 101 -11.41 1.38 -17.33
C PHE A 101 -10.50 2.61 -17.16
N GLY A 102 -9.18 2.45 -17.32
CA GLY A 102 -8.22 3.50 -17.01
C GLY A 102 -8.22 4.63 -18.01
N VAL A 103 -8.08 5.85 -17.47
CA VAL A 103 -7.81 7.08 -18.21
C VAL A 103 -6.33 7.43 -18.11
N SER A 104 -5.81 8.07 -19.16
CA SER A 104 -4.41 8.50 -19.17
C SER A 104 -4.29 9.87 -18.51
N ILE A 105 -3.57 9.94 -17.40
CA ILE A 105 -3.21 11.20 -16.73
C ILE A 105 -1.69 11.27 -16.66
N GLY A 106 -1.11 12.34 -17.18
CA GLY A 106 0.34 12.52 -17.21
C GLY A 106 1.11 11.48 -18.05
N GLY A 107 0.43 10.85 -19.04
CA GLY A 107 1.02 9.82 -19.92
C GLY A 107 0.88 8.38 -19.41
N ASN A 108 0.43 8.17 -18.18
CA ASN A 108 0.24 6.85 -17.57
C ASN A 108 -1.23 6.47 -17.53
N LYS A 109 -1.60 5.29 -18.07
CA LYS A 109 -2.97 4.76 -18.08
C LYS A 109 -3.23 3.91 -16.83
N ASN A 110 -3.12 4.51 -15.66
CA ASN A 110 -3.27 3.82 -14.37
C ASN A 110 -4.27 4.50 -13.41
N TRP A 111 -5.04 5.48 -13.92
CA TRP A 111 -6.05 6.20 -13.17
C TRP A 111 -7.46 5.80 -13.59
N ILE A 112 -8.39 5.74 -12.66
CA ILE A 112 -9.82 5.63 -12.91
C ILE A 112 -10.47 6.94 -12.50
N ALA A 113 -11.21 7.57 -13.42
CA ALA A 113 -11.89 8.83 -13.21
C ALA A 113 -13.39 8.61 -12.99
N PHE A 114 -13.92 9.23 -11.94
CA PHE A 114 -15.34 9.27 -11.61
C PHE A 114 -15.77 10.75 -11.51
N GLY A 115 -16.18 11.34 -12.63
CA GLY A 115 -16.50 12.76 -12.70
C GLY A 115 -15.27 13.63 -12.39
N SER A 116 -15.35 14.46 -11.35
CA SER A 116 -14.24 15.31 -10.89
C SER A 116 -13.24 14.60 -9.96
N PHE A 117 -13.50 13.35 -9.60
CA PHE A 117 -12.64 12.54 -8.74
C PHE A 117 -11.87 11.53 -9.57
N SER A 118 -10.59 11.39 -9.32
CA SER A 118 -9.75 10.35 -9.91
C SER A 118 -8.99 9.60 -8.81
N MET A 119 -8.92 8.29 -8.95
CA MET A 119 -8.17 7.43 -8.05
C MET A 119 -7.25 6.49 -8.83
N GLN A 120 -6.16 6.10 -8.20
CA GLN A 120 -5.22 5.13 -8.74
C GLN A 120 -5.42 3.79 -8.02
N PRO A 121 -5.97 2.75 -8.69
CA PRO A 121 -6.24 1.46 -8.06
C PRO A 121 -4.99 0.76 -7.50
N SER A 122 -3.82 1.01 -8.09
CA SER A 122 -2.56 0.44 -7.62
C SER A 122 -2.20 0.87 -6.19
N GLU A 123 -2.72 2.00 -5.68
CA GLU A 123 -2.51 2.41 -4.29
C GLU A 123 -3.15 1.41 -3.31
N PHE A 124 -4.36 0.94 -3.65
CA PHE A 124 -5.04 -0.12 -2.89
C PHE A 124 -4.39 -1.48 -3.15
N GLY A 125 -3.95 -1.72 -4.39
CA GLY A 125 -3.24 -2.95 -4.76
C GLY A 125 -1.97 -3.17 -3.95
N LYS A 126 -1.21 -2.11 -3.62
CA LYS A 126 -0.03 -2.18 -2.75
C LYS A 126 -0.37 -2.72 -1.35
N ILE A 127 -1.43 -2.21 -0.75
CA ILE A 127 -1.87 -2.63 0.60
C ILE A 127 -2.30 -4.10 0.57
N LEU A 128 -3.10 -4.49 -0.42
CA LEU A 128 -3.57 -5.86 -0.57
C LEU A 128 -2.43 -6.83 -0.88
N LEU A 129 -1.43 -6.41 -1.67
CA LEU A 129 -0.23 -7.20 -1.93
C LEU A 129 0.54 -7.49 -0.64
N ILE A 130 0.74 -6.47 0.21
CA ILE A 130 1.40 -6.63 1.50
C ILE A 130 0.63 -7.63 2.38
N PHE A 131 -0.69 -7.51 2.45
CA PHE A 131 -1.53 -8.46 3.21
C PHE A 131 -1.47 -9.87 2.64
N PHE A 132 -1.53 -10.01 1.31
CA PHE A 132 -1.35 -11.31 0.66
C PHE A 132 0.01 -11.93 0.99
N LEU A 133 1.10 -11.17 0.80
CA LEU A 133 2.44 -11.66 1.07
C LEU A 133 2.62 -12.04 2.54
N ALA A 134 2.16 -11.19 3.46
CA ALA A 134 2.25 -11.47 4.90
C ALA A 134 1.50 -12.74 5.27
N ALA A 135 0.25 -12.91 4.83
CA ALA A 135 -0.57 -14.07 5.10
C ALA A 135 0.01 -15.32 4.45
N TYR A 136 0.36 -15.24 3.16
CA TYR A 136 0.87 -16.37 2.41
C TYR A 136 2.23 -16.88 2.93
N LEU A 137 3.15 -15.95 3.25
CA LEU A 137 4.45 -16.30 3.81
C LEU A 137 4.31 -16.90 5.20
N ALA A 138 3.43 -16.37 6.06
CA ALA A 138 3.18 -16.91 7.39
C ALA A 138 2.67 -18.37 7.34
N ASP A 139 1.71 -18.65 6.44
CA ASP A 139 1.13 -19.98 6.28
C ASP A 139 2.12 -21.01 5.71
N HIS A 140 3.09 -20.57 4.90
CA HIS A 140 3.98 -21.45 4.16
C HIS A 140 5.46 -21.36 4.61
N LEU A 141 5.75 -20.60 5.68
CA LEU A 141 7.11 -20.35 6.14
C LEU A 141 7.94 -21.63 6.32
N ALA A 142 7.39 -22.62 7.03
CA ALA A 142 8.06 -23.88 7.31
C ALA A 142 8.47 -24.65 6.03
N VAL A 143 7.70 -24.49 4.94
CA VAL A 143 7.99 -25.17 3.67
C VAL A 143 8.91 -24.33 2.78
N LEU A 144 8.77 -23.01 2.83
CA LEU A 144 9.60 -22.09 2.05
C LEU A 144 11.06 -22.05 2.54
N THR A 145 11.29 -22.31 3.82
CA THR A 145 12.63 -22.36 4.42
C THR A 145 13.31 -23.73 4.25
N LEU A 146 12.58 -24.78 3.83
CA LEU A 146 13.17 -26.11 3.61
C LEU A 146 13.84 -26.18 2.23
N PRO A 147 15.12 -26.57 2.14
CA PRO A 147 15.80 -26.77 0.86
C PRO A 147 15.26 -28.00 0.15
N ALA A 148 14.34 -27.84 -0.81
CA ALA A 148 13.67 -28.97 -1.45
C ALA A 148 14.35 -29.46 -2.73
N ARG A 149 14.98 -28.59 -3.52
CA ARG A 149 15.70 -28.96 -4.75
C ARG A 149 16.87 -28.01 -5.00
N ARG A 150 18.01 -28.58 -5.40
CA ARG A 150 19.12 -27.80 -5.98
C ARG A 150 18.83 -27.56 -7.44
N PHE A 151 18.60 -26.31 -7.81
CA PHE A 151 18.57 -25.90 -9.20
C PHE A 151 19.78 -25.00 -9.44
N LEU A 152 20.74 -25.50 -10.20
CA LEU A 152 22.03 -24.86 -10.44
C LEU A 152 22.77 -24.58 -9.10
N PHE A 153 22.83 -23.33 -8.68
CA PHE A 153 23.50 -22.90 -7.45
C PHE A 153 22.51 -22.40 -6.36
N LEU A 154 21.19 -22.44 -6.63
CA LEU A 154 20.17 -21.99 -5.69
C LEU A 154 19.42 -23.18 -5.09
N HIS A 155 19.20 -23.10 -3.78
CA HIS A 155 18.29 -24.00 -3.07
C HIS A 155 16.88 -23.39 -3.14
N LEU A 156 16.06 -23.89 -4.06
CA LEU A 156 14.69 -23.39 -4.23
C LEU A 156 13.69 -24.26 -3.49
N PRO A 157 12.73 -23.67 -2.77
CA PRO A 157 11.59 -24.39 -2.21
C PRO A 157 10.75 -25.06 -3.32
N PRO A 158 9.82 -25.97 -2.97
CA PRO A 158 8.98 -26.64 -3.96
C PRO A 158 8.20 -25.61 -4.79
N VAL A 159 8.27 -25.74 -6.12
CA VAL A 159 7.69 -24.79 -7.09
C VAL A 159 6.23 -24.47 -6.81
N ARG A 160 5.45 -25.44 -6.32
CA ARG A 160 4.03 -25.24 -5.98
C ARG A 160 3.75 -24.14 -4.95
N PHE A 161 4.73 -23.86 -4.06
CA PHE A 161 4.62 -22.83 -3.02
C PHE A 161 5.20 -21.49 -3.45
N ILE A 162 6.13 -21.49 -4.40
CA ILE A 162 6.66 -20.26 -4.99
C ILE A 162 5.74 -19.74 -6.09
N ALA A 163 5.05 -20.62 -6.82
CA ALA A 163 4.29 -20.28 -7.99
C ALA A 163 3.24 -19.16 -7.75
N PRO A 164 2.42 -19.18 -6.67
CA PRO A 164 1.46 -18.10 -6.42
C PRO A 164 2.13 -16.73 -6.15
N LEU A 165 3.28 -16.75 -5.46
CA LEU A 165 4.06 -15.54 -5.19
C LEU A 165 4.59 -14.93 -6.48
N VAL A 166 5.27 -15.75 -7.29
CA VAL A 166 5.86 -15.31 -8.56
C VAL A 166 4.80 -14.94 -9.58
N ALA A 167 3.68 -15.67 -9.61
CA ALA A 167 2.58 -15.37 -10.52
C ALA A 167 1.94 -14.01 -10.20
N LEU A 168 1.60 -13.74 -8.94
CA LEU A 168 1.01 -12.46 -8.56
C LEU A 168 2.00 -11.31 -8.75
N TRP A 169 3.25 -11.51 -8.33
CA TRP A 169 4.29 -10.52 -8.49
C TRP A 169 4.61 -10.24 -9.97
N GLY A 170 4.80 -11.29 -10.78
CA GLY A 170 5.07 -11.15 -12.21
C GLY A 170 3.92 -10.47 -12.94
N LEU A 171 2.66 -10.80 -12.59
CA LEU A 171 1.49 -10.13 -13.13
C LEU A 171 1.47 -8.65 -12.74
N ALA A 172 1.75 -8.31 -11.47
CA ALA A 172 1.80 -6.92 -11.01
C ALA A 172 2.85 -6.12 -11.80
N VAL A 173 4.07 -6.64 -11.93
CA VAL A 173 5.14 -5.99 -12.71
C VAL A 173 4.74 -5.84 -14.17
N LEU A 174 4.17 -6.89 -14.78
CA LEU A 174 3.70 -6.84 -16.17
C LEU A 174 2.65 -5.73 -16.38
N MET A 175 1.68 -5.61 -15.44
CA MET A 175 0.65 -4.57 -15.51
C MET A 175 1.25 -3.17 -15.49
N PHE A 176 2.26 -2.92 -14.62
CA PHE A 176 2.92 -1.62 -14.55
C PHE A 176 3.80 -1.31 -15.75
N VAL A 177 4.44 -2.32 -16.34
CA VAL A 177 5.18 -2.16 -17.61
C VAL A 177 4.23 -1.76 -18.73
N ILE A 178 3.06 -2.41 -18.85
CA ILE A 178 2.03 -2.07 -19.84
C ILE A 178 1.49 -0.65 -19.59
N ALA A 179 1.25 -0.28 -18.31
CA ALA A 179 0.79 1.05 -17.92
C ALA A 179 1.88 2.14 -18.03
N ARG A 180 3.13 1.77 -18.35
CA ARG A 180 4.32 2.65 -18.39
C ARG A 180 4.61 3.33 -17.06
N ASP A 181 4.32 2.67 -15.96
CA ASP A 181 4.53 3.15 -14.58
C ASP A 181 5.69 2.40 -13.92
N LEU A 182 6.90 2.75 -14.30
CA LEU A 182 8.12 2.14 -13.76
C LEU A 182 8.31 2.40 -12.26
N GLY A 183 7.81 3.53 -11.76
CA GLY A 183 7.88 3.86 -10.34
C GLY A 183 7.08 2.88 -9.48
N SER A 184 5.82 2.62 -9.85
CA SER A 184 5.01 1.60 -9.19
C SER A 184 5.57 0.20 -9.36
N ALA A 185 6.10 -0.15 -10.56
CA ALA A 185 6.74 -1.44 -10.80
C ALA A 185 7.91 -1.69 -9.84
N LEU A 186 8.81 -0.71 -9.70
CA LEU A 186 9.97 -0.81 -8.80
C LEU A 186 9.54 -0.94 -7.33
N LEU A 187 8.52 -0.19 -6.93
CA LEU A 187 7.99 -0.23 -5.56
C LEU A 187 7.37 -1.60 -5.25
N PHE A 188 6.55 -2.16 -6.14
CA PHE A 188 5.99 -3.51 -5.99
C PHE A 188 7.08 -4.59 -5.98
N PHE A 189 8.10 -4.44 -6.83
CA PHE A 189 9.26 -5.32 -6.81
C PHE A 189 9.97 -5.27 -5.47
N GLY A 190 10.31 -4.07 -4.99
CA GLY A 190 10.99 -3.89 -3.71
C GLY A 190 10.20 -4.44 -2.52
N MET A 191 8.87 -4.21 -2.49
CA MET A 191 8.00 -4.78 -1.45
C MET A 191 8.01 -6.32 -1.48
N ALA A 192 7.87 -6.94 -2.66
CA ALA A 192 7.85 -8.39 -2.78
C ALA A 192 9.19 -9.02 -2.33
N VAL A 193 10.32 -8.45 -2.78
CA VAL A 193 11.66 -8.92 -2.38
C VAL A 193 11.88 -8.74 -0.88
N LEU A 194 11.59 -7.55 -0.34
CA LEU A 194 11.80 -7.25 1.07
C LEU A 194 10.93 -8.13 1.97
N MET A 195 9.64 -8.27 1.66
CA MET A 195 8.70 -9.10 2.41
C MET A 195 9.12 -10.58 2.37
N THR A 196 9.53 -11.07 1.21
CA THR A 196 10.00 -12.45 1.07
C THR A 196 11.29 -12.66 1.87
N TYR A 197 12.25 -11.75 1.78
CA TYR A 197 13.48 -11.80 2.56
C TYR A 197 13.23 -11.77 4.07
N MET A 198 12.38 -10.85 4.54
CA MET A 198 12.02 -10.77 5.97
C MET A 198 11.26 -12.01 6.46
N GLY A 199 10.49 -12.66 5.58
CA GLY A 199 9.72 -13.85 5.92
C GLY A 199 10.53 -15.16 5.87
N THR A 200 11.56 -15.24 5.01
CA THR A 200 12.33 -16.50 4.82
C THR A 200 13.74 -16.46 5.41
N GLY A 201 14.24 -15.30 5.83
CA GLY A 201 15.57 -15.10 6.41
C GLY A 201 16.62 -14.89 5.35
#